data_86ffedb53da3060cad24fb765aa5b709
#
_entry.id   86ffedb53da3060cad24fb765aa5b709
#
_cell.length_a   1.000
_cell.length_b   1.000
_cell.length_c   1.000
_cell.angle_alpha   90.00
_cell.angle_beta   90.00
_cell.angle_gamma   90.00
#
_symmetry.space_group_name_H-M   'P 1'
#
loop_
_entity.id
_entity.type
_entity.pdbx_description
1 polymer ?
#
loop_
_entity_poly.entity_id
_entity_poly.type
_entity_poly.pdbx_seq_one_letter_code
_entity_poly.pdbx_strand_id
1 'polypeptide(L)'
;MAEKKDNVTSKFKDNVFCMLYRDKKNLLDLYNALNNSAYTNVDDLQVTTLNGGSYMKYKNDASFLLCMSLYMFEQQSSKNPNMPLRFLHYVSDVFRELFSNSMLHRRSMIKIPVPHFVTFYNGLEKWIEDEDEIRLSDMYEIPTDNPELELKVRVININKDVHILNKCKTLRDYMTFVKKVRFKMGVEGDDVRIAVTEAMDECIDEDILVDFFEKHREEVVEVSIYDYDEEEVRKVLAKEMAEEMVGEMAEKMAEQLAEKYAQETAEKAVEQNIISLVIKKVKKSKTLETIASELEEEEADIKPIYDAVVSSAPDYDINVIKDRLDNM
;
A
#
# COMPACT_ATOMS: atom_id res chain seq x y z
N MET A 1 24.09 -22.05 21.82
CA MET A 1 24.33 -20.67 21.31
C MET A 1 23.24 -20.18 20.35
N ALA A 2 22.31 -21.02 19.87
CA ALA A 2 21.17 -20.65 19.01
C ALA A 2 19.97 -20.04 19.77
N GLU A 3 19.69 -20.52 21.01
CA GLU A 3 18.54 -20.03 21.80
C GLU A 3 18.62 -18.55 22.26
N LYS A 4 19.85 -17.97 22.32
CA LYS A 4 20.00 -16.56 22.71
C LYS A 4 19.70 -15.55 21.58
N LYS A 5 19.78 -15.99 20.30
CA LYS A 5 19.48 -15.11 19.16
C LYS A 5 17.98 -14.96 18.91
N ASP A 6 17.19 -16.01 19.11
CA ASP A 6 15.74 -15.95 18.90
C ASP A 6 15.01 -15.11 19.98
N ASN A 7 15.53 -15.11 21.21
CA ASN A 7 14.98 -14.27 22.30
C ASN A 7 15.30 -12.78 22.16
N VAL A 8 16.39 -12.43 21.48
CA VAL A 8 16.75 -11.03 21.22
C VAL A 8 15.87 -10.47 20.10
N THR A 9 15.68 -11.23 19.01
CA THR A 9 14.85 -10.80 17.88
C THR A 9 13.35 -10.66 18.19
N SER A 10 12.81 -11.35 19.21
CA SER A 10 11.41 -11.17 19.60
C SER A 10 11.15 -9.93 20.46
N LYS A 11 12.15 -9.47 21.22
CA LYS A 11 12.04 -8.27 22.06
C LYS A 11 12.05 -6.96 21.27
N PHE A 12 12.74 -6.92 20.13
CA PHE A 12 12.89 -5.72 19.32
C PHE A 12 11.70 -5.42 18.36
N LYS A 13 10.61 -6.20 18.41
CA LYS A 13 9.42 -5.96 17.59
C LYS A 13 8.30 -5.20 18.33
N ASP A 14 8.51 -4.82 19.56
CA ASP A 14 7.53 -4.09 20.35
C ASP A 14 7.87 -2.60 20.33
N ASN A 15 7.00 -1.79 19.79
CA ASN A 15 7.13 -0.33 19.88
C ASN A 15 6.62 0.20 21.25
N VAL A 16 6.85 1.49 21.52
CA VAL A 16 6.43 2.14 22.77
C VAL A 16 4.92 2.03 23.00
N PHE A 17 4.12 2.06 21.92
CA PHE A 17 2.67 1.85 21.99
C PHE A 17 2.33 0.48 22.55
N CYS A 18 2.94 -0.60 22.01
CA CYS A 18 2.75 -1.96 22.52
C CYS A 18 3.13 -2.07 24.00
N MET A 19 4.24 -1.45 24.42
CA MET A 19 4.71 -1.48 25.80
C MET A 19 3.70 -0.82 26.75
N LEU A 20 3.16 0.35 26.37
CA LEU A 20 2.15 1.07 27.14
C LEU A 20 0.86 0.28 27.30
N TYR A 21 0.41 -0.38 26.21
CA TYR A 21 -0.86 -1.10 26.20
C TYR A 21 -0.77 -2.58 26.60
N ARG A 22 0.38 -3.03 27.13
CA ARG A 22 0.47 -4.25 27.94
C ARG A 22 -0.19 -4.09 29.30
N ASP A 23 -0.28 -2.89 29.82
CA ASP A 23 -0.99 -2.59 31.08
C ASP A 23 -2.51 -2.60 30.83
N LYS A 24 -3.22 -3.45 31.57
CA LYS A 24 -4.67 -3.59 31.50
C LYS A 24 -5.41 -2.29 31.83
N LYS A 25 -4.86 -1.44 32.70
CA LYS A 25 -5.47 -0.14 33.03
C LYS A 25 -5.46 0.77 31.81
N ASN A 26 -4.33 0.82 31.10
CA ASN A 26 -4.20 1.61 29.89
C ASN A 26 -5.13 1.10 28.77
N LEU A 27 -5.24 -0.25 28.62
CA LEU A 27 -6.20 -0.86 27.67
C LEU A 27 -7.65 -0.51 28.04
N LEU A 28 -8.00 -0.54 29.32
CA LEU A 28 -9.35 -0.20 29.79
C LEU A 28 -9.67 1.28 29.59
N ASP A 29 -8.68 2.18 29.83
CA ASP A 29 -8.82 3.61 29.56
C ASP A 29 -9.07 3.87 28.08
N LEU A 30 -8.30 3.24 27.20
CA LEU A 30 -8.47 3.33 25.75
C LEU A 30 -9.84 2.79 25.29
N TYR A 31 -10.27 1.66 25.83
CA TYR A 31 -11.61 1.11 25.57
C TYR A 31 -12.72 2.09 25.97
N ASN A 32 -12.61 2.65 27.18
CA ASN A 32 -13.59 3.62 27.68
C ASN A 32 -13.65 4.88 26.80
N ALA A 33 -12.50 5.37 26.36
CA ALA A 33 -12.42 6.52 25.47
C ALA A 33 -13.06 6.28 24.10
N LEU A 34 -12.84 5.09 23.51
CA LEU A 34 -13.40 4.69 22.20
C LEU A 34 -14.92 4.50 22.24
N ASN A 35 -15.44 3.96 23.36
CA ASN A 35 -16.85 3.55 23.47
C ASN A 35 -17.71 4.49 24.30
N ASN A 36 -17.16 5.61 24.79
CA ASN A 36 -17.85 6.51 25.73
C ASN A 36 -18.39 5.78 26.97
N SER A 37 -17.61 4.83 27.49
CA SER A 37 -17.94 4.01 28.64
C SER A 37 -17.08 4.38 29.88
N ALA A 38 -17.38 3.79 31.02
CA ALA A 38 -16.70 4.07 32.29
C ALA A 38 -16.48 2.78 33.11
N TYR A 39 -15.98 1.73 32.46
CA TYR A 39 -15.59 0.51 33.16
C TYR A 39 -14.38 0.76 34.04
N THR A 40 -14.41 0.18 35.26
CA THR A 40 -13.35 0.38 36.27
C THR A 40 -12.65 -0.91 36.68
N ASN A 41 -13.28 -2.06 36.43
CA ASN A 41 -12.72 -3.36 36.81
C ASN A 41 -11.81 -3.91 35.69
N VAL A 42 -10.50 -3.86 35.92
CA VAL A 42 -9.49 -4.36 34.98
C VAL A 42 -9.45 -5.90 34.88
N ASP A 43 -10.02 -6.61 35.86
CA ASP A 43 -10.04 -8.08 35.86
C ASP A 43 -11.04 -8.65 34.86
N ASP A 44 -12.03 -7.87 34.44
CA ASP A 44 -12.97 -8.26 33.39
C ASP A 44 -12.32 -8.28 31.99
N LEU A 45 -11.09 -7.73 31.86
CA LEU A 45 -10.36 -7.63 30.63
C LEU A 45 -9.42 -8.84 30.46
N GLN A 46 -9.63 -9.60 29.40
CA GLN A 46 -8.74 -10.71 29.01
C GLN A 46 -7.86 -10.29 27.83
N VAL A 47 -6.55 -10.25 28.05
CA VAL A 47 -5.58 -9.92 27.00
C VAL A 47 -5.46 -11.10 26.03
N THR A 48 -5.55 -10.85 24.74
CA THR A 48 -5.46 -11.82 23.63
C THR A 48 -4.39 -11.41 22.61
N THR A 49 -3.46 -10.53 22.99
CA THR A 49 -2.40 -10.05 22.09
C THR A 49 -1.53 -11.20 21.59
N LEU A 50 -1.37 -11.29 20.27
CA LEU A 50 -0.55 -12.28 19.60
C LEU A 50 0.93 -11.96 19.75
N ASN A 51 1.69 -12.82 20.41
CA ASN A 51 3.12 -12.60 20.72
C ASN A 51 4.09 -13.20 19.68
N GLY A 52 3.58 -13.73 18.54
CA GLY A 52 4.42 -14.30 17.50
C GLY A 52 5.16 -15.56 17.92
N GLY A 53 4.45 -16.54 18.52
CA GLY A 53 5.01 -17.87 18.87
C GLY A 53 5.33 -18.72 17.63
N SER A 54 6.02 -19.87 17.83
CA SER A 54 6.55 -20.75 16.77
C SER A 54 5.54 -21.19 15.70
N TYR A 55 4.25 -21.05 15.95
CA TYR A 55 3.18 -21.42 15.04
C TYR A 55 2.36 -20.26 14.47
N MET A 56 2.59 -19.01 14.95
CA MET A 56 1.90 -17.82 14.49
C MET A 56 2.82 -16.95 13.66
N LYS A 57 2.43 -16.71 12.40
CA LYS A 57 3.20 -15.86 11.47
C LYS A 57 3.02 -14.37 11.71
N TYR A 58 1.99 -13.98 12.45
CA TYR A 58 1.58 -12.60 12.61
C TYR A 58 1.54 -12.20 14.08
N LYS A 59 1.88 -10.95 14.33
CA LYS A 59 1.83 -10.29 15.63
C LYS A 59 0.98 -9.03 15.46
N ASN A 60 0.09 -8.77 16.42
CA ASN A 60 -0.64 -7.51 16.50
C ASN A 60 -0.17 -6.69 17.71
N ASP A 61 -0.35 -5.39 17.68
CA ASP A 61 0.16 -4.50 18.71
C ASP A 61 -0.55 -4.70 20.06
N ALA A 62 -1.88 -4.70 20.05
CA ALA A 62 -2.65 -5.02 21.24
C ALA A 62 -4.02 -5.61 20.90
N SER A 63 -4.44 -6.63 21.62
CA SER A 63 -5.81 -7.15 21.55
C SER A 63 -6.30 -7.66 22.90
N PHE A 64 -7.60 -7.56 23.13
CA PHE A 64 -8.23 -8.00 24.35
C PHE A 64 -9.72 -8.28 24.19
N LEU A 65 -10.25 -9.08 25.10
CA LEU A 65 -11.67 -9.36 25.26
C LEU A 65 -12.23 -8.58 26.45
N LEU A 66 -13.35 -7.90 26.23
CA LEU A 66 -14.13 -7.27 27.29
C LEU A 66 -15.61 -7.37 26.93
N CYS A 67 -16.47 -7.84 27.86
CA CYS A 67 -17.92 -7.92 27.68
C CYS A 67 -18.35 -8.58 26.35
N MET A 68 -17.73 -9.70 25.96
CA MET A 68 -17.95 -10.42 24.70
C MET A 68 -17.64 -9.60 23.43
N SER A 69 -16.81 -8.58 23.53
CA SER A 69 -16.21 -7.85 22.41
C SER A 69 -14.72 -8.10 22.37
N LEU A 70 -14.19 -8.37 21.16
CA LEU A 70 -12.76 -8.52 20.91
C LEU A 70 -12.25 -7.25 20.24
N TYR A 71 -11.40 -6.49 20.93
CA TYR A 71 -10.75 -5.31 20.37
C TYR A 71 -9.35 -5.66 19.91
N MET A 72 -9.01 -5.22 18.70
CA MET A 72 -7.68 -5.37 18.11
C MET A 72 -7.19 -4.00 17.66
N PHE A 73 -6.07 -3.59 18.21
CA PHE A 73 -5.44 -2.30 17.97
C PHE A 73 -4.12 -2.48 17.22
N GLU A 74 -3.85 -1.57 16.29
CA GLU A 74 -2.56 -1.42 15.60
C GLU A 74 -2.17 0.05 15.58
N GLN A 75 -0.89 0.32 15.78
CA GLN A 75 -0.31 1.64 15.56
C GLN A 75 0.46 1.61 14.25
N GLN A 76 0.30 2.64 13.41
CA GLN A 76 0.95 2.74 12.11
C GLN A 76 1.61 4.11 11.94
N SER A 77 2.92 4.14 11.69
CA SER A 77 3.68 5.33 11.33
C SER A 77 3.68 5.62 9.82
N SER A 78 3.30 4.67 9.01
CA SER A 78 3.17 4.79 7.55
C SER A 78 1.75 4.50 7.09
N LYS A 79 1.38 5.07 5.94
CA LYS A 79 0.11 4.78 5.27
C LYS A 79 0.05 3.29 4.88
N ASN A 80 -0.97 2.59 5.35
CA ASN A 80 -1.14 1.17 5.06
C ASN A 80 -2.60 0.82 4.75
N PRO A 81 -3.00 0.84 3.47
CA PRO A 81 -4.36 0.50 3.05
C PRO A 81 -4.67 -1.01 3.21
N ASN A 82 -3.67 -1.87 3.45
CA ASN A 82 -3.83 -3.32 3.56
C ASN A 82 -4.23 -3.77 4.99
N MET A 83 -4.53 -2.86 5.88
CA MET A 83 -4.93 -3.17 7.25
C MET A 83 -6.14 -4.12 7.36
N PRO A 84 -7.18 -4.05 6.50
CA PRO A 84 -8.28 -5.00 6.56
C PRO A 84 -7.82 -6.44 6.39
N LEU A 85 -6.94 -6.73 5.44
CA LEU A 85 -6.41 -8.07 5.22
C LEU A 85 -5.51 -8.52 6.39
N ARG A 86 -4.70 -7.61 6.95
CA ARG A 86 -3.88 -7.92 8.14
C ARG A 86 -4.76 -8.30 9.34
N PHE A 87 -5.78 -7.52 9.64
CA PHE A 87 -6.71 -7.83 10.74
C PHE A 87 -7.50 -9.11 10.51
N LEU A 88 -7.82 -9.46 9.26
CA LEU A 88 -8.45 -10.76 8.95
C LEU A 88 -7.55 -11.93 9.38
N HIS A 89 -6.24 -11.83 9.12
CA HIS A 89 -5.28 -12.83 9.60
C HIS A 89 -5.20 -12.85 11.13
N TYR A 90 -5.10 -11.69 11.79
CA TYR A 90 -5.00 -11.61 13.25
C TYR A 90 -6.24 -12.18 13.95
N VAL A 91 -7.44 -11.79 13.53
CA VAL A 91 -8.68 -12.28 14.14
C VAL A 91 -8.85 -13.78 13.93
N SER A 92 -8.42 -14.30 12.76
CA SER A 92 -8.42 -15.73 12.49
C SER A 92 -7.52 -16.50 13.46
N ASP A 93 -6.33 -15.96 13.76
CA ASP A 93 -5.39 -16.58 14.71
C ASP A 93 -5.92 -16.52 16.15
N VAL A 94 -6.45 -15.37 16.58
CA VAL A 94 -7.10 -15.24 17.91
C VAL A 94 -8.29 -16.23 18.04
N PHE A 95 -9.11 -16.36 17.01
CA PHE A 95 -10.22 -17.31 17.06
C PHE A 95 -9.75 -18.78 17.07
N ARG A 96 -8.62 -19.13 16.45
CA ARG A 96 -8.00 -20.46 16.57
C ARG A 96 -7.52 -20.75 17.99
N GLU A 97 -7.03 -19.75 18.72
CA GLU A 97 -6.65 -19.90 20.12
C GLU A 97 -7.88 -20.06 21.04
N LEU A 98 -8.91 -19.24 20.80
CA LEU A 98 -10.12 -19.27 21.63
C LEU A 98 -11.02 -20.49 21.39
N PHE A 99 -11.04 -21.00 20.15
CA PHE A 99 -11.96 -22.06 19.71
C PHE A 99 -11.21 -23.23 19.11
N SER A 100 -11.10 -24.32 19.88
CA SER A 100 -10.45 -25.53 19.39
C SER A 100 -11.18 -26.16 18.20
N ASN A 101 -10.45 -26.89 17.34
CA ASN A 101 -11.05 -27.61 16.21
C ASN A 101 -12.21 -28.52 16.61
N SER A 102 -12.17 -29.17 17.79
CA SER A 102 -13.25 -30.01 18.27
C SER A 102 -14.55 -29.26 18.55
N MET A 103 -14.46 -27.95 18.87
CA MET A 103 -15.63 -27.11 19.07
C MET A 103 -16.35 -26.82 17.75
N LEU A 104 -15.60 -26.65 16.65
CA LEU A 104 -16.15 -26.36 15.33
C LEU A 104 -17.03 -27.48 14.77
N HIS A 105 -16.84 -28.71 15.24
CA HIS A 105 -17.63 -29.89 14.82
C HIS A 105 -18.88 -30.17 15.69
N ARG A 106 -19.17 -29.27 16.64
CA ARG A 106 -20.39 -29.39 17.47
C ARG A 106 -21.64 -29.12 16.65
N ARG A 107 -22.75 -29.77 16.99
CA ARG A 107 -24.07 -29.51 16.39
C ARG A 107 -24.69 -28.16 16.83
N SER A 108 -24.29 -27.65 18.00
CA SER A 108 -24.75 -26.38 18.55
C SER A 108 -23.91 -25.23 18.03
N MET A 109 -24.54 -24.11 17.73
CA MET A 109 -23.87 -22.87 17.30
C MET A 109 -22.94 -22.37 18.41
N ILE A 110 -21.69 -22.07 18.05
CA ILE A 110 -20.71 -21.42 18.92
C ILE A 110 -21.00 -19.91 18.89
N LYS A 111 -21.06 -19.29 20.05
CA LYS A 111 -21.12 -17.83 20.16
C LYS A 111 -19.67 -17.30 20.22
N ILE A 112 -19.36 -16.35 19.36
CA ILE A 112 -18.05 -15.72 19.29
C ILE A 112 -18.16 -14.26 19.73
N PRO A 113 -17.09 -13.64 20.28
CA PRO A 113 -17.08 -12.23 20.59
C PRO A 113 -17.16 -11.39 19.30
N VAL A 114 -17.77 -10.21 19.42
CA VAL A 114 -17.83 -9.26 18.29
C VAL A 114 -16.46 -8.63 18.09
N PRO A 115 -15.82 -8.77 16.92
CA PRO A 115 -14.51 -8.18 16.66
C PRO A 115 -14.64 -6.70 16.28
N HIS A 116 -13.73 -5.88 16.84
CA HIS A 116 -13.57 -4.47 16.51
C HIS A 116 -12.09 -4.20 16.13
N PHE A 117 -11.87 -3.53 15.01
CA PHE A 117 -10.55 -3.28 14.45
C PHE A 117 -10.29 -1.78 14.39
N VAL A 118 -9.21 -1.34 15.04
CA VAL A 118 -8.86 0.07 15.12
C VAL A 118 -7.37 0.24 14.82
N THR A 119 -7.06 1.11 13.88
CA THR A 119 -5.69 1.54 13.56
C THR A 119 -5.50 2.97 14.04
N PHE A 120 -4.48 3.20 14.86
CA PHE A 120 -4.02 4.53 15.26
C PHE A 120 -2.91 4.98 14.33
N TYR A 121 -3.19 5.97 13.48
CA TYR A 121 -2.23 6.51 12.56
C TYR A 121 -1.52 7.73 13.16
N ASN A 122 -0.20 7.64 13.27
CA ASN A 122 0.65 8.74 13.72
C ASN A 122 1.70 9.16 12.69
N GLY A 123 1.64 8.65 11.45
CA GLY A 123 2.59 8.98 10.38
C GLY A 123 2.53 10.45 9.95
N LEU A 124 3.60 10.91 9.28
CA LEU A 124 3.71 12.29 8.79
C LEU A 124 3.09 12.48 7.41
N GLU A 125 2.91 11.40 6.65
CA GLU A 125 2.26 11.48 5.34
C GLU A 125 0.77 11.82 5.47
N LYS A 126 0.25 12.59 4.51
CA LYS A 126 -1.20 12.86 4.45
C LYS A 126 -1.92 11.59 4.01
N TRP A 127 -2.70 10.99 4.90
CA TRP A 127 -3.51 9.81 4.62
C TRP A 127 -4.99 10.09 4.85
N ILE A 128 -5.39 10.28 6.09
CA ILE A 128 -6.77 10.58 6.49
C ILE A 128 -6.82 11.92 7.22
N GLU A 129 -7.97 12.59 7.22
CA GLU A 129 -8.12 13.85 7.95
C GLU A 129 -8.14 13.61 9.47
N ASP A 130 -9.21 13.10 10.03
CA ASP A 130 -9.33 12.83 11.47
C ASP A 130 -9.61 11.35 11.74
N GLU A 131 -10.65 10.81 11.12
CA GLU A 131 -11.07 9.42 11.22
C GLU A 131 -11.70 8.96 9.90
N ASP A 132 -11.46 7.71 9.53
CA ASP A 132 -12.00 7.08 8.33
C ASP A 132 -12.24 5.57 8.55
N GLU A 133 -13.00 4.96 7.65
CA GLU A 133 -13.25 3.51 7.60
C GLU A 133 -12.66 2.96 6.29
N ILE A 134 -11.73 2.03 6.40
CA ILE A 134 -11.21 1.27 5.25
C ILE A 134 -11.76 -0.15 5.29
N ARG A 135 -12.03 -0.73 4.13
CA ARG A 135 -12.78 -1.99 3.99
C ARG A 135 -12.01 -3.05 3.26
N LEU A 136 -12.25 -4.31 3.62
CA LEU A 136 -11.69 -5.44 2.89
C LEU A 136 -12.21 -5.50 1.44
N SER A 137 -13.46 -5.12 1.22
CA SER A 137 -14.06 -5.07 -0.12
C SER A 137 -13.40 -4.06 -1.06
N ASP A 138 -12.77 -2.99 -0.52
CA ASP A 138 -12.01 -2.03 -1.33
C ASP A 138 -10.76 -2.65 -1.96
N MET A 139 -10.33 -3.83 -1.48
CA MET A 139 -9.15 -4.57 -1.97
C MET A 139 -9.50 -5.64 -3.02
N TYR A 140 -10.78 -5.86 -3.33
CA TYR A 140 -11.17 -6.87 -4.31
C TYR A 140 -10.87 -6.38 -5.73
N GLU A 141 -10.24 -7.24 -6.53
CA GLU A 141 -9.94 -6.95 -7.94
C GLU A 141 -11.21 -6.63 -8.76
N ILE A 142 -12.32 -7.29 -8.40
CA ILE A 142 -13.64 -7.03 -8.99
C ILE A 142 -14.51 -6.37 -7.92
N PRO A 143 -14.86 -5.08 -8.09
CA PRO A 143 -15.75 -4.39 -7.16
C PRO A 143 -17.10 -5.07 -7.01
N THR A 144 -17.62 -5.11 -5.78
CA THR A 144 -18.93 -5.69 -5.49
C THR A 144 -19.65 -4.87 -4.41
N ASP A 145 -20.95 -4.61 -4.63
CA ASP A 145 -21.78 -3.90 -3.64
C ASP A 145 -22.27 -4.82 -2.51
N ASN A 146 -22.12 -6.14 -2.67
CA ASN A 146 -22.58 -7.12 -1.71
C ASN A 146 -21.52 -8.20 -1.48
N PRO A 147 -20.41 -7.90 -0.78
CA PRO A 147 -19.36 -8.86 -0.48
C PRO A 147 -19.87 -9.91 0.52
N GLU A 148 -19.58 -11.19 0.26
CA GLU A 148 -19.86 -12.28 1.21
C GLU A 148 -18.90 -12.27 2.41
N LEU A 149 -17.71 -11.70 2.23
CA LEU A 149 -16.73 -11.45 3.28
C LEU A 149 -16.42 -9.96 3.36
N GLU A 150 -16.71 -9.36 4.50
CA GLU A 150 -16.40 -7.96 4.79
C GLU A 150 -15.72 -7.81 6.13
N LEU A 151 -14.71 -6.93 6.18
CA LEU A 151 -14.05 -6.49 7.39
C LEU A 151 -13.80 -4.99 7.28
N LYS A 152 -14.18 -4.26 8.32
CA LYS A 152 -14.06 -2.82 8.38
C LYS A 152 -13.07 -2.42 9.45
N VAL A 153 -12.14 -1.55 9.11
CA VAL A 153 -11.14 -1.04 10.03
C VAL A 153 -11.36 0.45 10.21
N ARG A 154 -11.54 0.85 11.46
CA ARG A 154 -11.58 2.25 11.85
C ARG A 154 -10.15 2.77 11.94
N VAL A 155 -9.81 3.80 11.17
CA VAL A 155 -8.49 4.45 11.19
C VAL A 155 -8.64 5.82 11.83
N ILE A 156 -7.86 6.07 12.89
CA ILE A 156 -7.91 7.33 13.66
C ILE A 156 -6.56 8.02 13.55
N ASN A 157 -6.54 9.24 13.01
CA ASN A 157 -5.33 10.05 12.91
C ASN A 157 -5.04 10.75 14.24
N ILE A 158 -4.12 10.19 15.01
CA ILE A 158 -3.78 10.70 16.34
C ILE A 158 -2.73 11.82 16.33
N ASN A 159 -2.28 12.30 15.16
CA ASN A 159 -1.45 13.51 15.07
C ASN A 159 -2.25 14.80 15.33
N LYS A 160 -3.55 14.75 15.12
CA LYS A 160 -4.47 15.87 15.28
C LYS A 160 -5.15 15.86 16.65
N ASP A 161 -5.80 16.94 17.01
CA ASP A 161 -6.61 17.03 18.23
C ASP A 161 -7.95 16.34 18.02
N VAL A 162 -7.89 15.00 17.95
CA VAL A 162 -9.09 14.17 17.82
C VAL A 162 -9.71 13.88 19.19
N HIS A 163 -11.02 13.73 19.22
CA HIS A 163 -11.80 13.54 20.45
C HIS A 163 -11.26 12.44 21.38
N ILE A 164 -10.67 11.37 20.84
CA ILE A 164 -10.09 10.28 21.63
C ILE A 164 -8.93 10.72 22.51
N LEU A 165 -8.07 11.66 22.03
CA LEU A 165 -6.93 12.17 22.80
C LEU A 165 -7.40 12.97 24.02
N ASN A 166 -8.57 13.62 23.94
CA ASN A 166 -9.17 14.33 25.07
C ASN A 166 -9.72 13.39 26.16
N LYS A 167 -10.04 12.15 25.77
CA LYS A 167 -10.63 11.14 26.67
C LYS A 167 -9.65 10.10 27.18
N CYS A 168 -8.60 9.79 26.43
CA CYS A 168 -7.57 8.85 26.83
C CYS A 168 -6.26 9.59 27.14
N LYS A 169 -5.98 9.76 28.46
CA LYS A 169 -4.77 10.44 28.91
C LYS A 169 -3.51 9.71 28.41
N THR A 170 -3.46 8.39 28.51
CA THR A 170 -2.31 7.58 28.10
C THR A 170 -1.99 7.76 26.62
N LEU A 171 -3.01 7.80 25.73
CA LEU A 171 -2.80 7.99 24.28
C LEU A 171 -2.33 9.41 23.96
N ARG A 172 -2.87 10.41 24.64
CA ARG A 172 -2.42 11.81 24.51
C ARG A 172 -0.98 11.97 24.96
N ASP A 173 -0.64 11.42 26.10
CA ASP A 173 0.70 11.47 26.70
C ASP A 173 1.72 10.77 25.78
N TYR A 174 1.38 9.61 25.22
CA TYR A 174 2.15 8.93 24.18
C TYR A 174 2.39 9.83 22.97
N MET A 175 1.36 10.50 22.45
CA MET A 175 1.52 11.40 21.31
C MET A 175 2.34 12.64 21.64
N THR A 176 2.30 13.12 22.89
CA THR A 176 3.18 14.21 23.34
C THR A 176 4.64 13.78 23.30
N PHE A 177 4.96 12.60 23.81
CA PHE A 177 6.31 12.03 23.72
C PHE A 177 6.77 11.88 22.26
N VAL A 178 5.95 11.28 21.39
CA VAL A 178 6.27 11.11 19.95
C VAL A 178 6.55 12.46 19.27
N LYS A 179 5.76 13.50 19.56
CA LYS A 179 5.98 14.84 19.02
C LYS A 179 7.30 15.46 19.47
N LYS A 180 7.66 15.28 20.75
CA LYS A 180 8.94 15.77 21.31
C LYS A 180 10.13 15.08 20.63
N VAL A 181 10.11 13.75 20.50
CA VAL A 181 11.16 12.98 19.80
C VAL A 181 11.33 13.48 18.36
N ARG A 182 10.22 13.62 17.63
CA ARG A 182 10.25 14.11 16.24
C ARG A 182 10.77 15.54 16.11
N PHE A 183 10.44 16.40 17.05
CA PHE A 183 10.95 17.77 17.09
C PHE A 183 12.46 17.80 17.25
N LYS A 184 13.00 17.05 18.23
CA LYS A 184 14.43 16.96 18.47
C LYS A 184 15.20 16.39 17.27
N MET A 185 14.72 15.32 16.67
CA MET A 185 15.35 14.75 15.49
C MET A 185 15.25 15.66 14.26
N GLY A 186 14.11 16.29 14.02
CA GLY A 186 13.85 17.05 12.80
C GLY A 186 14.34 18.50 12.84
N VAL A 187 14.28 19.16 13.98
CA VAL A 187 14.60 20.57 14.14
C VAL A 187 15.97 20.78 14.78
N GLU A 188 16.28 20.02 15.83
CA GLU A 188 17.53 20.10 16.55
C GLU A 188 18.63 19.23 15.91
N GLY A 189 18.24 18.23 15.09
CA GLY A 189 19.16 17.36 14.36
C GLY A 189 19.84 16.32 15.23
N ASP A 190 19.21 15.98 16.36
CA ASP A 190 19.73 15.00 17.31
C ASP A 190 19.71 13.57 16.76
N ASP A 191 20.68 12.80 17.21
CA ASP A 191 20.63 11.34 17.08
C ASP A 191 19.41 10.76 17.80
N VAL A 192 18.82 9.68 17.26
CA VAL A 192 17.59 9.05 17.79
C VAL A 192 17.72 8.77 19.30
N ARG A 193 18.87 8.25 19.76
CA ARG A 193 19.11 7.93 21.17
C ARG A 193 19.07 9.19 22.04
N ILE A 194 19.67 10.27 21.58
CA ILE A 194 19.69 11.56 22.29
C ILE A 194 18.26 12.12 22.32
N ALA A 195 17.61 12.21 21.16
CA ALA A 195 16.26 12.74 21.01
C ALA A 195 15.23 12.01 21.90
N VAL A 196 15.27 10.67 21.93
CA VAL A 196 14.39 9.85 22.78
C VAL A 196 14.68 10.06 24.26
N THR A 197 15.97 10.08 24.65
CA THR A 197 16.37 10.27 26.06
C THR A 197 15.92 11.62 26.58
N GLU A 198 16.19 12.69 25.86
CA GLU A 198 15.80 14.06 26.24
C GLU A 198 14.27 14.25 26.23
N ALA A 199 13.57 13.67 25.24
CA ALA A 199 12.12 13.72 25.22
C ALA A 199 11.48 12.99 26.41
N MET A 200 12.08 11.88 26.89
CA MET A 200 11.63 11.22 28.12
C MET A 200 11.86 12.11 29.35
N ASP A 201 13.05 12.74 29.48
CA ASP A 201 13.36 13.61 30.61
C ASP A 201 12.38 14.79 30.65
N GLU A 202 12.12 15.45 29.52
CA GLU A 202 11.10 16.50 29.45
C GLU A 202 9.68 16.01 29.80
N CYS A 203 9.32 14.80 29.36
CA CYS A 203 8.03 14.22 29.72
C CYS A 203 7.92 13.96 31.23
N ILE A 204 8.99 13.45 31.85
CA ILE A 204 9.05 13.24 33.32
C ILE A 204 8.89 14.56 34.06
N ASP A 205 9.61 15.61 33.64
CA ASP A 205 9.53 16.95 34.23
C ASP A 205 8.13 17.58 34.11
N GLU A 206 7.38 17.20 33.05
CA GLU A 206 6.00 17.65 32.77
C GLU A 206 4.91 16.73 33.38
N ASP A 207 5.25 15.76 34.22
CA ASP A 207 4.33 14.75 34.80
C ASP A 207 3.60 13.89 33.73
N ILE A 208 4.33 13.56 32.64
CA ILE A 208 3.84 12.75 31.51
C ILE A 208 4.49 11.37 31.55
N LEU A 209 3.70 10.30 31.71
CA LEU A 209 4.13 8.89 31.71
C LEU A 209 5.31 8.61 32.67
N VAL A 210 5.40 9.29 33.80
CA VAL A 210 6.55 9.23 34.72
C VAL A 210 6.89 7.80 35.15
N ASP A 211 5.93 7.09 35.76
CA ASP A 211 6.13 5.70 36.23
C ASP A 211 6.55 4.75 35.10
N PHE A 212 6.06 5.01 33.88
CA PHE A 212 6.38 4.20 32.70
C PHE A 212 7.82 4.45 32.24
N PHE A 213 8.24 5.70 32.11
CA PHE A 213 9.59 6.04 31.66
C PHE A 213 10.65 5.71 32.70
N GLU A 214 10.39 5.91 33.99
CA GLU A 214 11.32 5.50 35.06
C GLU A 214 11.53 3.98 35.04
N LYS A 215 10.47 3.21 34.82
CA LYS A 215 10.56 1.75 34.86
C LYS A 215 11.15 1.15 33.58
N HIS A 216 10.91 1.74 32.42
CA HIS A 216 11.19 1.16 31.10
C HIS A 216 12.18 1.98 30.27
N ARG A 217 12.95 2.89 30.88
CA ARG A 217 13.81 3.86 30.20
C ARG A 217 14.69 3.24 29.12
N GLU A 218 15.45 2.21 29.45
CA GLU A 218 16.37 1.56 28.52
C GLU A 218 15.62 0.85 27.39
N GLU A 219 14.51 0.17 27.71
CA GLU A 219 13.68 -0.51 26.71
C GLU A 219 13.07 0.48 25.71
N VAL A 220 12.58 1.63 26.17
CA VAL A 220 12.01 2.69 25.33
C VAL A 220 13.05 3.23 24.36
N VAL A 221 14.28 3.47 24.82
CA VAL A 221 15.37 3.91 23.94
C VAL A 221 15.68 2.85 22.88
N GLU A 222 15.82 1.58 23.28
CA GLU A 222 16.17 0.50 22.37
C GLU A 222 15.08 0.27 21.29
N VAL A 223 13.81 0.19 21.68
CA VAL A 223 12.71 -0.02 20.73
C VAL A 223 12.54 1.19 19.80
N SER A 224 12.74 2.41 20.30
CA SER A 224 12.63 3.62 19.47
C SER A 224 13.73 3.68 18.41
N ILE A 225 14.96 3.34 18.75
CA ILE A 225 16.05 3.27 17.76
C ILE A 225 15.69 2.27 16.64
N TYR A 226 15.17 1.10 17.00
CA TYR A 226 14.79 0.08 16.03
C TYR A 226 13.62 0.53 15.14
N ASP A 227 12.61 1.17 15.70
CA ASP A 227 11.45 1.67 14.95
C ASP A 227 11.86 2.74 13.91
N TYR A 228 12.79 3.63 14.26
CA TYR A 228 13.29 4.66 13.34
C TYR A 228 14.20 4.07 12.25
N ASP A 229 15.08 3.14 12.61
CA ASP A 229 15.93 2.42 11.63
C ASP A 229 15.08 1.62 10.64
N GLU A 230 14.02 0.93 11.10
CA GLU A 230 13.11 0.18 10.24
C GLU A 230 12.32 1.11 9.31
N GLU A 231 11.91 2.29 9.78
CA GLU A 231 11.22 3.29 8.97
C GLU A 231 12.14 3.83 7.86
N GLU A 232 13.41 4.08 8.16
CA GLU A 232 14.39 4.55 7.18
C GLU A 232 14.70 3.47 6.13
N VAL A 233 14.90 2.23 6.56
CA VAL A 233 15.07 1.07 5.66
C VAL A 233 13.84 0.88 4.76
N ARG A 234 12.63 1.01 5.29
CA ARG A 234 11.40 0.95 4.48
C ARG A 234 11.32 2.06 3.44
N LYS A 235 11.73 3.29 3.78
CA LYS A 235 11.77 4.42 2.83
C LYS A 235 12.76 4.16 1.70
N VAL A 236 13.93 3.63 2.01
CA VAL A 236 14.94 3.26 1.01
C VAL A 236 14.42 2.16 0.09
N LEU A 237 13.88 1.07 0.65
CA LEU A 237 13.30 -0.03 -0.12
C LEU A 237 12.13 0.42 -0.99
N ALA A 238 11.24 1.27 -0.48
CA ALA A 238 10.13 1.81 -1.25
C ALA A 238 10.60 2.67 -2.42
N LYS A 239 11.68 3.44 -2.23
CA LYS A 239 12.29 4.23 -3.29
C LYS A 239 12.93 3.36 -4.35
N GLU A 240 13.70 2.35 -3.96
CA GLU A 240 14.33 1.39 -4.88
C GLU A 240 13.26 0.64 -5.70
N MET A 241 12.20 0.14 -5.08
CA MET A 241 11.09 -0.51 -5.77
C MET A 241 10.37 0.44 -6.74
N ALA A 242 10.19 1.71 -6.38
CA ALA A 242 9.59 2.71 -7.27
C ALA A 242 10.49 3.01 -8.48
N GLU A 243 11.80 3.09 -8.28
CA GLU A 243 12.78 3.28 -9.36
C GLU A 243 12.82 2.07 -10.31
N GLU A 244 12.75 0.85 -9.77
CA GLU A 244 12.69 -0.40 -10.55
C GLU A 244 11.40 -0.48 -11.38
N MET A 245 10.23 -0.18 -10.79
CA MET A 245 8.95 -0.13 -11.50
C MET A 245 8.93 0.91 -12.62
N VAL A 246 9.53 2.09 -12.40
CA VAL A 246 9.66 3.13 -13.43
C VAL A 246 10.56 2.64 -14.57
N GLY A 247 11.64 1.93 -14.26
CA GLY A 247 12.54 1.32 -15.23
C GLY A 247 11.82 0.29 -16.11
N GLU A 248 11.11 -0.66 -15.51
CA GLU A 248 10.33 -1.67 -16.24
C GLU A 248 9.23 -1.05 -17.12
N MET A 249 8.58 -0.01 -16.62
CA MET A 249 7.52 0.68 -17.36
C MET A 249 8.08 1.46 -18.56
N ALA A 250 9.25 2.08 -18.40
CA ALA A 250 9.96 2.78 -19.48
C ALA A 250 10.43 1.79 -20.56
N GLU A 251 10.92 0.62 -20.17
CA GLU A 251 11.35 -0.42 -21.10
C GLU A 251 10.18 -0.97 -21.93
N LYS A 252 9.05 -1.30 -21.30
CA LYS A 252 7.83 -1.73 -21.99
C LYS A 252 7.27 -0.66 -22.94
N MET A 253 7.30 0.60 -22.53
CA MET A 253 6.89 1.71 -23.40
C MET A 253 7.82 1.87 -24.61
N ALA A 254 9.12 1.72 -24.43
CA ALA A 254 10.11 1.80 -25.51
C ALA A 254 9.92 0.64 -26.51
N GLU A 255 9.65 -0.56 -26.02
CA GLU A 255 9.39 -1.75 -26.84
C GLU A 255 8.11 -1.58 -27.70
N GLN A 256 7.01 -1.13 -27.09
CA GLN A 256 5.75 -0.83 -27.80
C GLN A 256 5.94 0.28 -28.85
N LEU A 257 6.72 1.29 -28.54
CA LEU A 257 7.02 2.37 -29.47
C LEU A 257 7.85 1.87 -30.66
N ALA A 258 8.84 1.03 -30.39
CA ALA A 258 9.70 0.43 -31.42
C ALA A 258 8.88 -0.48 -32.36
N GLU A 259 7.98 -1.31 -31.82
CA GLU A 259 7.08 -2.14 -32.63
C GLU A 259 6.18 -1.28 -33.54
N LYS A 260 5.59 -0.22 -32.99
CA LYS A 260 4.74 0.70 -33.74
C LYS A 260 5.53 1.37 -34.90
N TYR A 261 6.73 1.88 -34.61
CA TYR A 261 7.59 2.47 -35.67
C TYR A 261 8.02 1.46 -36.72
N ALA A 262 8.31 0.21 -36.34
CA ALA A 262 8.64 -0.85 -37.27
C ALA A 262 7.48 -1.16 -38.20
N GLN A 263 6.25 -1.23 -37.64
CA GLN A 263 5.03 -1.47 -38.44
C GLN A 263 4.75 -0.32 -39.41
N GLU A 264 4.79 0.93 -38.96
CA GLU A 264 4.61 2.10 -39.84
C GLU A 264 5.67 2.17 -40.95
N THR A 265 6.91 1.77 -40.63
CA THR A 265 8.00 1.76 -41.60
C THR A 265 7.81 0.66 -42.63
N ALA A 266 7.33 -0.52 -42.21
CA ALA A 266 7.02 -1.62 -43.11
C ALA A 266 5.85 -1.28 -44.08
N GLU A 267 4.78 -0.69 -43.56
CA GLU A 267 3.64 -0.22 -44.36
C GLU A 267 4.06 0.78 -45.44
N LYS A 268 4.87 1.80 -45.04
CA LYS A 268 5.41 2.79 -46.00
C LYS A 268 6.31 2.15 -47.07
N ALA A 269 7.09 1.12 -46.69
CA ALA A 269 7.94 0.42 -47.65
C ALA A 269 7.13 -0.41 -48.64
N VAL A 270 6.04 -1.06 -48.22
CA VAL A 270 5.11 -1.79 -49.11
C VAL A 270 4.44 -0.83 -50.10
N GLU A 271 3.92 0.29 -49.59
CA GLU A 271 3.32 1.31 -50.44
C GLU A 271 4.28 1.87 -51.50
N GLN A 272 5.50 2.19 -51.10
CA GLN A 272 6.58 2.62 -52.03
C GLN A 272 6.86 1.57 -53.10
N ASN A 273 6.86 0.31 -52.72
CA ASN A 273 7.11 -0.77 -53.66
C ASN A 273 5.97 -0.88 -54.70
N ILE A 274 4.71 -0.81 -54.24
CA ILE A 274 3.54 -0.82 -55.14
C ILE A 274 3.59 0.37 -56.10
N ILE A 275 3.80 1.59 -55.63
CA ILE A 275 3.95 2.78 -56.50
C ILE A 275 5.05 2.56 -57.54
N SER A 276 6.23 2.05 -57.13
CA SER A 276 7.33 1.78 -58.02
C SER A 276 7.00 0.75 -59.11
N LEU A 277 6.23 -0.30 -58.74
CA LEU A 277 5.77 -1.32 -59.69
C LEU A 277 4.73 -0.75 -60.66
N VAL A 278 3.79 0.05 -60.18
CA VAL A 278 2.79 0.72 -61.05
C VAL A 278 3.46 1.66 -62.03
N ILE A 279 4.44 2.48 -61.61
CA ILE A 279 5.24 3.35 -62.49
C ILE A 279 5.88 2.54 -63.61
N LYS A 280 6.54 1.42 -63.29
CA LYS A 280 7.20 0.55 -64.31
C LYS A 280 6.23 -0.02 -65.35
N LYS A 281 5.01 -0.32 -64.93
CA LYS A 281 3.94 -0.88 -65.77
C LYS A 281 3.26 0.19 -66.59
N VAL A 282 2.98 1.38 -66.05
CA VAL A 282 2.45 2.53 -66.79
C VAL A 282 3.42 2.99 -67.85
N LYS A 283 4.72 3.04 -67.59
CA LYS A 283 5.77 3.32 -68.59
C LYS A 283 5.75 2.32 -69.77
N LYS A 284 5.21 1.12 -69.55
CA LYS A 284 5.03 0.10 -70.61
C LYS A 284 3.66 0.17 -71.25
N SER A 285 2.89 1.23 -71.01
CA SER A 285 1.54 1.47 -71.59
C SER A 285 0.51 0.38 -71.22
N LYS A 286 0.65 -0.23 -70.03
CA LYS A 286 -0.34 -1.21 -69.53
C LYS A 286 -1.59 -0.51 -68.98
N THR A 287 -2.75 -1.14 -69.17
CA THR A 287 -3.99 -0.63 -68.57
C THR A 287 -4.13 -0.91 -67.11
N LEU A 288 -5.01 -0.19 -66.42
CA LEU A 288 -5.30 -0.38 -65.00
C LEU A 288 -5.68 -1.86 -64.70
N GLU A 289 -6.60 -2.44 -65.44
CA GLU A 289 -7.04 -3.85 -65.34
C GLU A 289 -5.86 -4.83 -65.43
N THR A 290 -4.96 -4.61 -66.40
CA THR A 290 -3.75 -5.44 -66.56
C THR A 290 -2.79 -5.28 -65.37
N ILE A 291 -2.65 -4.08 -64.85
CA ILE A 291 -1.75 -3.79 -63.73
C ILE A 291 -2.28 -4.40 -62.42
N ALA A 292 -3.56 -4.25 -62.15
CA ALA A 292 -4.21 -4.84 -60.96
C ALA A 292 -4.10 -6.37 -61.00
N SER A 293 -4.44 -7.00 -62.13
CA SER A 293 -4.30 -8.46 -62.30
C SER A 293 -2.85 -8.96 -62.11
N GLU A 294 -1.85 -8.22 -62.61
CA GLU A 294 -0.44 -8.62 -62.49
C GLU A 294 0.15 -8.36 -61.10
N LEU A 295 -0.46 -7.53 -60.29
CA LEU A 295 -0.10 -7.28 -58.88
C LEU A 295 -0.92 -8.15 -57.92
N GLU A 296 -1.90 -8.91 -58.45
CA GLU A 296 -2.83 -9.72 -57.66
C GLU A 296 -3.66 -8.88 -56.67
N GLU A 297 -3.98 -7.62 -57.07
CA GLU A 297 -4.69 -6.64 -56.26
C GLU A 297 -6.03 -6.27 -56.98
N GLU A 298 -6.99 -5.74 -56.19
CA GLU A 298 -8.24 -5.26 -56.79
C GLU A 298 -8.03 -3.94 -57.54
N GLU A 299 -8.77 -3.76 -58.66
CA GLU A 299 -8.68 -2.51 -59.44
C GLU A 299 -8.98 -1.26 -58.61
N ALA A 300 -9.91 -1.38 -57.66
CA ALA A 300 -10.30 -0.29 -56.76
C ALA A 300 -9.13 0.22 -55.92
N ASP A 301 -8.26 -0.68 -55.47
CA ASP A 301 -7.11 -0.35 -54.61
C ASP A 301 -5.93 0.23 -55.42
N ILE A 302 -5.73 -0.25 -56.63
CA ILE A 302 -4.68 0.24 -57.53
C ILE A 302 -5.04 1.55 -58.24
N LYS A 303 -6.31 1.84 -58.44
CA LYS A 303 -6.79 2.99 -59.21
C LYS A 303 -6.27 4.34 -58.70
N PRO A 304 -6.30 4.67 -57.41
CA PRO A 304 -5.75 5.94 -56.93
C PRO A 304 -4.25 6.10 -57.27
N ILE A 305 -3.48 5.01 -57.10
CA ILE A 305 -2.06 4.99 -57.42
C ILE A 305 -1.82 5.13 -58.91
N TYR A 306 -2.60 4.42 -59.72
CA TYR A 306 -2.54 4.49 -61.18
C TYR A 306 -2.82 5.91 -61.68
N ASP A 307 -3.89 6.54 -61.24
CA ASP A 307 -4.28 7.91 -61.62
C ASP A 307 -3.24 8.94 -61.21
N ALA A 308 -2.65 8.81 -59.98
CA ALA A 308 -1.56 9.64 -59.51
C ALA A 308 -0.30 9.49 -60.36
N VAL A 309 0.04 8.25 -60.75
CA VAL A 309 1.21 7.95 -61.59
C VAL A 309 1.01 8.46 -63.01
N VAL A 310 -0.12 8.24 -63.64
CA VAL A 310 -0.41 8.74 -65.01
C VAL A 310 -0.36 10.28 -65.04
N SER A 311 -0.89 10.96 -64.03
CA SER A 311 -0.88 12.41 -63.97
C SER A 311 0.52 13.01 -63.64
N SER A 312 1.50 12.17 -63.26
CA SER A 312 2.88 12.56 -62.99
C SER A 312 3.83 12.38 -64.20
N ALA A 313 3.29 12.01 -65.36
CA ALA A 313 4.09 11.92 -66.59
C ALA A 313 4.58 13.30 -67.02
N PRO A 314 5.78 13.45 -67.61
CA PRO A 314 6.71 12.36 -67.94
C PRO A 314 7.75 12.03 -66.86
N ASP A 315 7.80 12.78 -65.76
CA ASP A 315 8.89 12.72 -64.76
C ASP A 315 8.74 11.49 -63.82
N TYR A 316 7.51 11.13 -63.45
CA TYR A 316 7.19 10.00 -62.54
C TYR A 316 7.94 10.07 -61.19
N ASP A 317 8.02 11.27 -60.62
CA ASP A 317 8.67 11.46 -59.31
C ASP A 317 7.82 10.82 -58.20
N ILE A 318 8.43 9.90 -57.44
CA ILE A 318 7.77 9.13 -56.40
C ILE A 318 7.27 10.04 -55.26
N ASN A 319 8.02 11.09 -54.92
CA ASN A 319 7.62 12.00 -53.84
C ASN A 319 6.38 12.82 -54.23
N VAL A 320 6.32 13.30 -55.50
CA VAL A 320 5.15 14.02 -56.01
C VAL A 320 3.94 13.12 -56.08
N ILE A 321 4.13 11.83 -56.42
CA ILE A 321 3.03 10.84 -56.47
C ILE A 321 2.49 10.59 -55.06
N LYS A 322 3.38 10.45 -54.05
CA LYS A 322 2.97 10.27 -52.65
C LYS A 322 2.20 11.49 -52.11
N ASP A 323 2.74 12.70 -52.29
CA ASP A 323 2.06 13.93 -51.87
C ASP A 323 0.66 14.06 -52.44
N ARG A 324 0.42 13.51 -53.63
CA ARG A 324 -0.94 13.48 -54.26
C ARG A 324 -1.83 12.43 -53.65
N LEU A 325 -1.29 11.26 -53.31
CA LEU A 325 -2.06 10.20 -52.65
C LEU A 325 -2.45 10.61 -51.22
N ASP A 326 -1.58 11.27 -50.50
CA ASP A 326 -1.83 11.77 -49.14
C ASP A 326 -2.89 12.91 -49.12
N ASN A 327 -3.17 13.57 -50.27
CA ASN A 327 -4.13 14.66 -50.39
C ASN A 327 -5.43 14.26 -51.12
N MET A 328 -5.61 12.97 -51.42
CA MET A 328 -6.85 12.41 -51.97
C MET A 328 -7.72 11.78 -50.88
#